data_48317269e61aeead890df92b2b0f9424
#
_entry.id   48317269e61aeead890df92b2b0f9424
#
_cell.length_a   1.000
_cell.length_b   1.000
_cell.length_c   1.000
_cell.angle_alpha   90.00
_cell.angle_beta   90.00
_cell.angle_gamma   90.00
#
_symmetry.space_group_name_H-M   'P 1'
#
loop_
_entity.id
_entity.type
_entity.pdbx_description
1 polymer ?
#
loop_
_entity_poly.entity_id
_entity_poly.type
_entity_poly.pdbx_seq_one_letter_code
_entity_poly.pdbx_strand_id
1 'polypeptide(L)'
;MLRIINEPTSAALAYGLDHGQQQKILVYDLGGGTFDVSVIEIGDNLIEVLATAGDNHLGGDDFDERITNYLVTEFYRQQNVDLRKDNTAMQRVEEELRSKKGAFISSSTTINLPFITTVKGQPVHMEMNLTRAEFNEITKDLVERLLFLSIRHFQMRDSAAESLEWCCGRRLYTCA
;
A
#
# COMPACT_ATOMS: atom_id res chain seq x y z
N MET A 1 -24.02 -23.64 0.36
CA MET A 1 -23.61 -22.34 -0.20
C MET A 1 -24.88 -21.56 -0.49
N LEU A 2 -25.11 -20.43 0.17
CA LEU A 2 -26.36 -19.68 0.06
C LEU A 2 -26.25 -18.58 -1.00
N ARG A 3 -25.12 -17.89 -1.08
CA ARG A 3 -24.90 -16.75 -2.00
C ARG A 3 -23.40 -16.47 -2.18
N ILE A 4 -23.02 -15.93 -3.31
CA ILE A 4 -21.71 -15.33 -3.58
C ILE A 4 -21.89 -13.81 -3.48
N ILE A 5 -21.04 -13.14 -2.74
CA ILE A 5 -21.01 -11.68 -2.56
C ILE A 5 -19.67 -11.19 -3.07
N ASN A 6 -19.62 -10.04 -3.75
CA ASN A 6 -18.38 -9.44 -4.18
C ASN A 6 -17.60 -8.86 -2.96
N GLU A 7 -16.29 -8.73 -3.11
CA GLU A 7 -15.37 -8.36 -2.03
C GLU A 7 -15.70 -7.00 -1.40
N PRO A 8 -15.93 -5.91 -2.14
CA PRO A 8 -16.27 -4.61 -1.56
C PRO A 8 -17.58 -4.63 -0.77
N THR A 9 -18.59 -5.37 -1.21
CA THR A 9 -19.85 -5.55 -0.47
C THR A 9 -19.61 -6.32 0.83
N SER A 10 -18.77 -7.36 0.78
CA SER A 10 -18.40 -8.14 1.97
C SER A 10 -17.65 -7.29 3.00
N ALA A 11 -16.76 -6.41 2.53
CA ALA A 11 -16.04 -5.46 3.38
C ALA A 11 -17.02 -4.49 4.06
N ALA A 12 -17.94 -3.90 3.32
CA ALA A 12 -18.96 -2.99 3.86
C ALA A 12 -19.81 -3.66 4.95
N LEU A 13 -20.29 -4.88 4.71
CA LEU A 13 -21.05 -5.66 5.68
C LEU A 13 -20.24 -6.00 6.93
N ALA A 14 -18.98 -6.36 6.77
CA ALA A 14 -18.09 -6.71 7.89
C ALA A 14 -17.81 -5.53 8.82
N TYR A 15 -17.90 -4.31 8.33
CA TYR A 15 -17.79 -3.09 9.15
C TYR A 15 -19.09 -2.69 9.82
N GLY A 16 -20.19 -3.45 9.62
CA GLY A 16 -21.47 -3.16 10.27
C GLY A 16 -22.14 -1.89 9.77
N LEU A 17 -21.92 -1.53 8.53
CA LEU A 17 -22.47 -0.31 7.91
C LEU A 17 -23.94 -0.47 7.47
N ASP A 18 -24.60 -1.54 7.88
CA ASP A 18 -25.98 -1.89 7.53
C ASP A 18 -27.03 -1.35 8.54
N HIS A 19 -26.66 -0.39 9.40
CA HIS A 19 -27.49 0.08 10.52
C HIS A 19 -28.65 1.00 10.13
N GLY A 20 -29.25 0.79 8.95
CA GLY A 20 -30.59 1.34 8.65
C GLY A 20 -30.65 2.80 8.23
N GLN A 21 -29.49 3.45 8.02
CA GLN A 21 -29.44 4.77 7.41
C GLN A 21 -28.94 4.64 5.96
N GLN A 22 -29.58 5.34 5.06
CA GLN A 22 -29.10 5.43 3.68
C GLN A 22 -27.78 6.21 3.65
N GLN A 23 -26.72 5.58 3.15
CA GLN A 23 -25.39 6.18 3.11
C GLN A 23 -24.61 5.70 1.88
N LYS A 24 -23.70 6.54 1.40
CA LYS A 24 -22.73 6.19 0.36
C LYS A 24 -21.36 6.06 0.98
N ILE A 25 -20.73 4.94 0.73
CA ILE A 25 -19.39 4.64 1.26
C ILE A 25 -18.40 4.42 0.13
N LEU A 26 -17.17 4.79 0.38
CA LEU A 26 -16.04 4.44 -0.47
C LEU A 26 -15.29 3.28 0.16
N VAL A 27 -15.23 2.17 -0.53
CA VAL A 27 -14.36 1.04 -0.18
C VAL A 27 -13.08 1.17 -0.97
N TYR A 28 -11.98 1.32 -0.23
CA TYR A 28 -10.63 1.51 -0.77
C TYR A 28 -9.77 0.32 -0.36
N ASP A 29 -9.45 -0.54 -1.30
CA ASP A 29 -8.67 -1.77 -1.05
C ASP A 29 -7.33 -1.73 -1.79
N LEU A 30 -6.26 -1.52 -1.04
CA LEU A 30 -4.89 -1.62 -1.51
C LEU A 30 -4.30 -2.96 -1.08
N GLY A 31 -4.34 -3.92 -1.99
CA GLY A 31 -3.76 -5.25 -1.79
C GLY A 31 -2.24 -5.28 -1.92
N GLY A 32 -1.66 -6.49 -1.98
CA GLY A 32 -0.23 -6.67 -2.25
C GLY A 32 0.16 -6.23 -3.65
N GLY A 33 -0.56 -6.73 -4.67
CA GLY A 33 -0.28 -6.44 -6.08
C GLY A 33 -1.40 -5.74 -6.84
N THR A 34 -2.54 -5.48 -6.19
CA THR A 34 -3.73 -4.88 -6.80
C THR A 34 -4.29 -3.76 -5.96
N PHE A 35 -4.92 -2.83 -6.61
CA PHE A 35 -5.67 -1.74 -6.02
C PHE A 35 -7.09 -1.74 -6.57
N ASP A 36 -8.08 -1.73 -5.67
CA ASP A 36 -9.49 -1.63 -6.00
C ASP A 36 -10.16 -0.54 -5.20
N VAL A 37 -11.01 0.25 -5.86
CA VAL A 37 -11.83 1.27 -5.23
C VAL A 37 -13.27 1.14 -5.71
N SER A 38 -14.22 1.12 -4.77
CA SER A 38 -15.64 0.97 -5.08
C SER A 38 -16.48 1.96 -4.31
N VAL A 39 -17.46 2.55 -4.97
CA VAL A 39 -18.51 3.35 -4.35
C VAL A 39 -19.74 2.47 -4.18
N ILE A 40 -20.22 2.36 -2.95
CA ILE A 40 -21.33 1.51 -2.58
C ILE A 40 -22.41 2.38 -1.92
N GLU A 41 -23.65 2.19 -2.32
CA GLU A 41 -24.81 2.75 -1.64
C GLU A 41 -25.47 1.68 -0.77
N ILE A 42 -25.72 2.03 0.48
CA ILE A 42 -26.42 1.17 1.46
C ILE A 42 -27.68 1.89 1.89
N GLY A 43 -28.83 1.21 1.82
CA GLY A 43 -30.10 1.75 2.29
C GLY A 43 -31.23 0.75 2.05
N ASP A 44 -32.31 0.84 2.82
CA ASP A 44 -33.54 0.07 2.67
C ASP A 44 -33.36 -1.44 2.48
N ASN A 45 -32.41 -2.05 3.21
CA ASN A 45 -32.00 -3.45 3.06
C ASN A 45 -31.38 -3.80 1.68
N LEU A 46 -30.95 -2.80 0.93
CA LEU A 46 -30.28 -2.95 -0.35
C LEU A 46 -28.83 -2.45 -0.24
N ILE A 47 -27.92 -3.20 -0.84
CA ILE A 47 -26.54 -2.78 -1.04
C ILE A 47 -26.27 -2.80 -2.53
N GLU A 48 -25.96 -1.65 -3.11
CA GLU A 48 -25.70 -1.48 -4.52
C GLU A 48 -24.29 -0.94 -4.75
N VAL A 49 -23.53 -1.59 -5.63
CA VAL A 49 -22.23 -1.08 -6.10
C VAL A 49 -22.47 -0.10 -7.24
N LEU A 50 -22.27 1.18 -6.96
CA LEU A 50 -22.52 2.24 -7.93
C LEU A 50 -21.42 2.39 -8.96
N ALA A 51 -20.17 2.22 -8.54
CA ALA A 51 -19.00 2.30 -9.39
C ALA A 51 -17.84 1.50 -8.80
N THR A 52 -16.96 1.00 -9.67
CA THR A 52 -15.72 0.34 -9.27
C THR A 52 -14.61 0.70 -10.25
N ALA A 53 -13.41 0.85 -9.72
CA ALA A 53 -12.17 1.01 -10.47
C ALA A 53 -11.04 0.28 -9.77
N GLY A 54 -9.98 0.05 -10.53
CA GLY A 54 -8.81 -0.60 -9.95
C GLY A 54 -7.63 -0.58 -10.89
N ASP A 55 -6.53 -1.12 -10.38
CA ASP A 55 -5.31 -1.34 -11.11
C ASP A 55 -4.69 -2.67 -10.66
N ASN A 56 -4.60 -3.61 -11.58
CA ASN A 56 -4.07 -4.95 -11.30
C ASN A 56 -2.53 -4.98 -11.18
N HIS A 57 -1.88 -3.83 -11.34
CA HIS A 57 -0.43 -3.65 -11.27
C HIS A 57 -0.07 -2.47 -10.37
N LEU A 58 -0.82 -2.28 -9.29
CA LEU A 58 -0.56 -1.26 -8.29
C LEU A 58 -0.94 -1.81 -6.92
N GLY A 59 0.04 -2.03 -6.07
CA GLY A 59 -0.18 -2.58 -4.74
C GLY A 59 0.99 -2.34 -3.80
N GLY A 60 0.90 -2.91 -2.61
CA GLY A 60 1.94 -2.79 -1.59
C GLY A 60 3.31 -3.31 -2.02
N ASP A 61 3.36 -4.25 -2.96
CA ASP A 61 4.61 -4.81 -3.47
C ASP A 61 5.37 -3.79 -4.35
N ASP A 62 4.65 -2.89 -5.05
CA ASP A 62 5.28 -1.79 -5.81
C ASP A 62 5.97 -0.80 -4.86
N PHE A 63 5.35 -0.50 -3.72
CA PHE A 63 5.97 0.33 -2.68
C PHE A 63 7.23 -0.35 -2.13
N ASP A 64 7.17 -1.65 -1.83
CA ASP A 64 8.31 -2.42 -1.35
C ASP A 64 9.46 -2.42 -2.37
N GLU A 65 9.15 -2.60 -3.64
CA GLU A 65 10.14 -2.58 -4.73
C GLU A 65 10.83 -1.22 -4.83
N ARG A 66 10.07 -0.11 -4.76
CA ARG A 66 10.65 1.24 -4.78
C ARG A 66 11.63 1.47 -3.65
N ILE A 67 11.26 1.08 -2.43
CA ILE A 67 12.12 1.24 -1.26
C ILE A 67 13.34 0.33 -1.35
N THR A 68 13.16 -0.92 -1.76
CA THR A 68 14.27 -1.86 -1.98
C THR A 68 15.29 -1.29 -2.97
N ASN A 69 14.81 -0.79 -4.12
CA ASN A 69 15.67 -0.21 -5.15
C ASN A 69 16.41 1.05 -4.65
N TYR A 70 15.77 1.87 -3.84
CA TYR A 70 16.39 3.03 -3.21
C TYR A 70 17.52 2.59 -2.26
N LEU A 71 17.24 1.68 -1.33
CA LEU A 71 18.21 1.19 -0.34
C LEU A 71 19.42 0.53 -1.01
N VAL A 72 19.20 -0.32 -2.01
CA VAL A 72 20.28 -1.00 -2.74
C VAL A 72 21.14 0.00 -3.52
N THR A 73 20.50 1.02 -4.10
CA THR A 73 21.21 2.06 -4.84
C THR A 73 22.05 2.92 -3.90
N GLU A 74 21.50 3.31 -2.76
CA GLU A 74 22.20 4.11 -1.77
C GLU A 74 23.34 3.31 -1.13
N PHE A 75 23.13 2.02 -0.85
CA PHE A 75 24.18 1.12 -0.38
C PHE A 75 25.33 1.00 -1.41
N TYR A 76 24.99 0.89 -2.69
CA TYR A 76 26.00 0.88 -3.75
C TYR A 76 26.81 2.19 -3.79
N ARG A 77 26.18 3.34 -3.57
CA ARG A 77 26.87 4.64 -3.51
C ARG A 77 27.84 4.73 -2.34
N GLN A 78 27.48 4.16 -1.18
CA GLN A 78 28.26 4.24 0.05
C GLN A 78 29.41 3.21 0.07
N GLN A 79 29.14 1.99 -0.35
CA GLN A 79 30.04 0.85 -0.18
C GLN A 79 30.67 0.39 -1.50
N ASN A 80 30.21 0.89 -2.65
CA ASN A 80 30.60 0.43 -3.98
C ASN A 80 30.39 -1.09 -4.19
N VAL A 81 29.34 -1.64 -3.58
CA VAL A 81 28.97 -3.05 -3.61
C VAL A 81 27.55 -3.19 -4.16
N ASP A 82 27.41 -3.91 -5.27
CA ASP A 82 26.11 -4.12 -5.93
C ASP A 82 25.41 -5.36 -5.39
N LEU A 83 24.46 -5.16 -4.48
CA LEU A 83 23.67 -6.24 -3.88
C LEU A 83 22.75 -6.95 -4.88
N ARG A 84 22.43 -6.34 -6.03
CA ARG A 84 21.58 -6.96 -7.06
C ARG A 84 22.17 -8.23 -7.64
N LYS A 85 23.49 -8.43 -7.47
CA LYS A 85 24.21 -9.64 -7.90
C LYS A 85 24.16 -10.78 -6.88
N ASP A 86 23.62 -10.53 -5.69
CA ASP A 86 23.51 -11.49 -4.60
C ASP A 86 22.03 -11.66 -4.22
N ASN A 87 21.42 -12.73 -4.73
CA ASN A 87 20.00 -13.02 -4.50
C ASN A 87 19.68 -13.18 -3.02
N THR A 88 20.61 -13.74 -2.23
CA THR A 88 20.42 -13.92 -0.78
C THR A 88 20.40 -12.56 -0.07
N ALA A 89 21.28 -11.65 -0.45
CA ALA A 89 21.30 -10.29 0.07
C ALA A 89 20.01 -9.55 -0.28
N MET A 90 19.56 -9.63 -1.53
CA MET A 90 18.30 -9.01 -1.98
C MET A 90 17.10 -9.53 -1.19
N GLN A 91 16.98 -10.84 -1.03
CA GLN A 91 15.89 -11.45 -0.25
C GLN A 91 15.89 -10.94 1.20
N ARG A 92 17.04 -10.83 1.84
CA ARG A 92 17.16 -10.32 3.21
C ARG A 92 16.74 -8.85 3.33
N VAL A 93 17.04 -8.02 2.34
CA VAL A 93 16.55 -6.62 2.29
C VAL A 93 15.03 -6.59 2.20
N GLU A 94 14.43 -7.38 1.33
CA GLU A 94 12.98 -7.47 1.16
C GLU A 94 12.27 -7.98 2.43
N GLU A 95 12.81 -9.02 3.07
CA GLU A 95 12.27 -9.57 4.32
C GLU A 95 12.31 -8.55 5.45
N GLU A 96 13.42 -7.82 5.60
CA GLU A 96 13.56 -6.77 6.61
C GLU A 96 12.56 -5.63 6.37
N LEU A 97 12.38 -5.19 5.13
CA LEU A 97 11.38 -4.18 4.78
C LEU A 97 9.96 -4.64 5.12
N ARG A 98 9.60 -5.87 4.75
CA ARG A 98 8.28 -6.43 5.08
C ARG A 98 8.04 -6.50 6.59
N SER A 99 9.06 -6.84 7.37
CA SER A 99 8.97 -6.88 8.84
C SER A 99 8.73 -5.51 9.46
N LYS A 100 9.21 -4.44 8.80
CA LYS A 100 9.17 -3.06 9.29
C LYS A 100 8.06 -2.20 8.68
N LYS A 101 7.15 -2.78 7.89
CA LYS A 101 6.04 -2.02 7.27
C LYS A 101 5.28 -1.12 8.25
N GLY A 102 5.02 -1.60 9.47
CA GLY A 102 4.36 -0.79 10.51
C GLY A 102 5.22 0.34 11.08
N ALA A 103 6.53 0.30 10.92
CA ALA A 103 7.43 1.31 11.47
C ALA A 103 7.56 2.56 10.59
N PHE A 104 7.12 2.51 9.32
CA PHE A 104 7.10 3.68 8.42
C PHE A 104 6.08 4.76 8.82
N ILE A 105 5.22 4.46 9.79
CA ILE A 105 4.32 5.43 10.42
C ILE A 105 5.10 6.44 11.29
N SER A 106 6.24 6.01 11.82
CA SER A 106 7.12 6.87 12.63
C SER A 106 7.91 7.85 11.76
N SER A 107 8.55 8.84 12.40
CA SER A 107 9.33 9.86 11.70
C SER A 107 10.54 9.31 10.95
N SER A 108 11.10 8.19 11.42
CA SER A 108 12.20 7.48 10.76
C SER A 108 12.24 6.00 11.16
N THR A 109 12.81 5.17 10.29
CA THR A 109 13.00 3.74 10.49
C THR A 109 14.43 3.36 10.15
N THR A 110 15.11 2.65 11.04
CA THR A 110 16.45 2.13 10.79
C THR A 110 16.39 0.72 10.23
N ILE A 111 17.01 0.52 9.07
CA ILE A 111 17.21 -0.77 8.43
C ILE A 111 18.61 -1.23 8.83
N ASN A 112 18.71 -2.36 9.54
CA ASN A 112 19.98 -2.90 9.99
C ASN A 112 20.09 -4.37 9.59
N LEU A 113 20.97 -4.64 8.64
CA LEU A 113 21.25 -5.97 8.11
C LEU A 113 22.74 -6.30 8.31
N PRO A 114 23.09 -6.92 9.45
CA PRO A 114 24.46 -7.34 9.69
C PRO A 114 24.84 -8.45 8.73
N PHE A 115 26.11 -8.44 8.27
CA PHE A 115 26.67 -9.44 7.37
C PHE A 115 25.82 -9.63 6.10
N ILE A 116 25.42 -8.53 5.47
CA ILE A 116 24.54 -8.58 4.27
C ILE A 116 25.25 -9.26 3.09
N THR A 117 26.52 -9.03 2.95
CA THR A 117 27.38 -9.67 1.93
C THR A 117 28.83 -9.71 2.37
N THR A 118 29.69 -10.30 1.55
CA THR A 118 31.14 -10.39 1.80
C THR A 118 31.91 -9.85 0.59
N VAL A 119 32.83 -8.93 0.84
CA VAL A 119 33.69 -8.35 -0.18
C VAL A 119 35.15 -8.63 0.14
N LYS A 120 35.85 -9.29 -0.78
CA LYS A 120 37.27 -9.70 -0.59
C LYS A 120 37.53 -10.43 0.73
N GLY A 121 36.57 -11.27 1.15
CA GLY A 121 36.65 -12.02 2.41
C GLY A 121 36.30 -11.21 3.67
N GLN A 122 35.95 -9.93 3.56
CA GLN A 122 35.52 -9.11 4.67
C GLN A 122 33.99 -8.97 4.67
N PRO A 123 33.33 -9.16 5.83
CA PRO A 123 31.91 -8.97 5.94
C PRO A 123 31.53 -7.50 5.81
N VAL A 124 30.44 -7.23 5.09
CA VAL A 124 29.86 -5.90 4.94
C VAL A 124 28.49 -5.87 5.58
N HIS A 125 28.19 -4.78 6.27
CA HIS A 125 26.94 -4.56 6.98
C HIS A 125 26.15 -3.45 6.29
N MET A 126 24.83 -3.55 6.27
CA MET A 126 23.97 -2.48 5.82
C MET A 126 23.30 -1.87 7.05
N GLU A 127 23.54 -0.58 7.29
CA GLU A 127 22.83 0.22 8.30
C GLU A 127 22.40 1.51 7.61
N MET A 128 21.10 1.68 7.47
CA MET A 128 20.50 2.82 6.77
C MET A 128 19.30 3.33 7.53
N ASN A 129 19.14 4.62 7.57
CA ASN A 129 17.98 5.27 8.15
C ASN A 129 17.11 5.81 7.02
N LEU A 130 15.83 5.42 7.01
CA LEU A 130 14.84 5.91 6.08
C LEU A 130 13.87 6.81 6.82
N THR A 131 13.82 8.07 6.45
CA THR A 131 12.86 9.04 7.00
C THR A 131 11.52 8.96 6.28
N ARG A 132 10.45 9.41 6.94
CA ARG A 132 9.12 9.52 6.32
C ARG A 132 9.12 10.47 5.10
N ALA A 133 9.93 11.52 5.13
CA ALA A 133 10.05 12.46 4.00
C ALA A 133 10.65 11.77 2.77
N GLU A 134 11.71 10.99 2.94
CA GLU A 134 12.31 10.19 1.87
C GLU A 134 11.35 9.12 1.36
N PHE A 135 10.67 8.41 2.26
CA PHE A 135 9.63 7.44 1.88
C PHE A 135 8.56 8.09 0.99
N ASN A 136 8.03 9.23 1.41
CA ASN A 136 7.01 9.95 0.67
C ASN A 136 7.50 10.39 -0.71
N GLU A 137 8.75 10.85 -0.82
CA GLU A 137 9.33 11.27 -2.10
C GLU A 137 9.54 10.08 -3.05
N ILE A 138 10.05 8.95 -2.52
CA ILE A 138 10.30 7.73 -3.30
C ILE A 138 9.00 7.11 -3.85
N THR A 139 7.91 7.23 -3.10
CA THR A 139 6.61 6.61 -3.43
C THR A 139 5.58 7.58 -3.99
N LYS A 140 5.95 8.83 -4.21
CA LYS A 140 5.06 9.92 -4.61
C LYS A 140 4.24 9.59 -5.87
N ASP A 141 4.90 9.06 -6.89
CA ASP A 141 4.26 8.68 -8.16
C ASP A 141 3.21 7.57 -7.98
N LEU A 142 3.46 6.62 -7.10
CA LEU A 142 2.49 5.56 -6.77
C LEU A 142 1.27 6.14 -6.05
N VAL A 143 1.49 7.03 -5.10
CA VAL A 143 0.39 7.73 -4.39
C VAL A 143 -0.42 8.60 -5.33
N GLU A 144 0.23 9.36 -6.23
CA GLU A 144 -0.46 10.16 -7.25
C GLU A 144 -1.31 9.29 -8.18
N ARG A 145 -0.82 8.09 -8.55
CA ARG A 145 -1.56 7.13 -9.36
C ARG A 145 -2.80 6.60 -8.62
N LEU A 146 -2.67 6.26 -7.34
CA LEU A 146 -3.78 5.86 -6.47
C LEU A 146 -4.85 6.95 -6.37
N LEU A 147 -4.42 8.20 -6.12
CA LEU A 147 -5.31 9.35 -6.03
C LEU A 147 -6.03 9.62 -7.37
N PHE A 148 -5.31 9.56 -8.48
CA PHE A 148 -5.89 9.76 -9.80
C PHE A 148 -7.00 8.75 -10.10
N LEU A 149 -6.78 7.46 -9.83
CA LEU A 149 -7.77 6.41 -10.02
C LEU A 149 -8.99 6.63 -9.11
N SER A 150 -8.77 7.02 -7.88
CA SER A 150 -9.85 7.31 -6.92
C SER A 150 -10.68 8.52 -7.34
N ILE A 151 -10.05 9.65 -7.68
CA ILE A 151 -10.74 10.90 -8.04
C ILE A 151 -11.49 10.77 -9.36
N ARG A 152 -10.90 10.13 -10.37
CA ARG A 152 -11.52 9.95 -11.70
C ARG A 152 -12.88 9.24 -11.60
N HIS A 153 -13.01 8.29 -10.67
CA HIS A 153 -14.27 7.57 -10.49
C HIS A 153 -15.30 8.37 -9.70
N PHE A 154 -14.86 9.24 -8.80
CA PHE A 154 -15.73 10.20 -8.11
C PHE A 154 -16.37 11.19 -9.07
N GLN A 155 -15.60 11.74 -10.00
CA GLN A 155 -16.07 12.76 -10.95
C GLN A 155 -17.03 12.23 -12.01
N MET A 156 -17.07 10.92 -12.24
CA MET A 156 -18.01 10.32 -13.20
C MET A 156 -19.46 10.25 -12.72
N ARG A 157 -19.74 10.54 -11.44
CA ARG A 157 -21.09 10.64 -10.90
C ARG A 157 -21.24 11.87 -10.01
N ASP A 158 -21.47 13.00 -10.67
CA ASP A 158 -21.87 14.25 -10.02
C ASP A 158 -22.95 14.06 -8.97
N SER A 159 -22.71 14.66 -7.82
CA SER A 159 -23.63 14.95 -6.70
C SER A 159 -23.46 14.23 -5.35
N ALA A 160 -22.42 13.39 -5.15
CA ALA A 160 -22.32 12.61 -3.91
C ALA A 160 -21.16 12.99 -2.97
N ALA A 161 -20.49 14.12 -3.19
CA ALA A 161 -19.30 14.48 -2.42
C ALA A 161 -19.55 14.96 -0.97
N GLU A 162 -20.81 15.21 -0.59
CA GLU A 162 -21.14 15.82 0.72
C GLU A 162 -21.37 14.83 1.87
N SER A 163 -21.40 13.51 1.62
CA SER A 163 -21.69 12.53 2.66
C SER A 163 -20.98 11.19 2.47
N LEU A 164 -19.68 11.19 2.23
CA LEU A 164 -18.92 9.95 2.07
C LEU A 164 -18.25 9.53 3.38
N GLU A 165 -18.61 8.37 3.89
CA GLU A 165 -17.83 7.70 4.92
C GLU A 165 -16.74 6.83 4.30
N TRP A 166 -15.58 6.80 4.94
CA TRP A 166 -14.39 6.07 4.44
C TRP A 166 -14.31 4.70 5.11
N CYS A 167 -14.28 3.66 4.30
CA CYS A 167 -13.97 2.31 4.76
C CYS A 167 -12.67 1.82 4.12
N CYS A 168 -11.67 1.59 4.94
CA CYS A 168 -10.36 1.12 4.52
C CYS A 168 -10.21 -0.38 4.76
N GLY A 169 -9.95 -1.15 3.70
CA GLY A 169 -9.68 -2.59 3.77
C GLY A 169 -8.36 -2.93 4.48
N ARG A 170 -8.26 -4.18 4.89
CA ARG A 170 -7.17 -4.72 5.72
C ARG A 170 -5.82 -4.71 5.02
N ARG A 171 -4.98 -3.87 5.30
CA ARG A 171 -3.51 -3.73 5.14
C ARG A 171 -3.15 -2.33 4.72
N LEU A 172 -3.63 -1.41 5.52
CA LEU A 172 -3.35 -0.01 5.26
C LEU A 172 -2.13 0.45 6.04
N TYR A 173 -1.27 1.08 5.29
CA TYR A 173 -0.59 2.26 5.78
C TYR A 173 -1.68 3.26 6.12
N THR A 174 -1.92 3.51 7.40
CA THR A 174 -2.89 4.49 7.84
C THR A 174 -2.53 5.85 7.23
N CYS A 175 -3.31 6.28 6.25
CA CYS A 175 -3.31 7.68 5.87
C CYS A 175 -3.96 8.45 7.01
N ALA A 176 -3.13 9.08 7.85
CA ALA A 176 -3.54 10.15 8.76
C ALA A 176 -3.15 11.49 8.11
#